data_28377d52a47277e7a1bf89da5350f3c0
#
_entry.id   28377d52a47277e7a1bf89da5350f3c0
#
_cell.length_a   1.000
_cell.length_b   1.000
_cell.length_c   1.000
_cell.angle_alpha   90.00
_cell.angle_beta   90.00
_cell.angle_gamma   90.00
#
_symmetry.space_group_name_H-M   'P 1'
#
loop_
_entity.id
_entity.type
_entity.pdbx_description
1 polymer ?
#
loop_
_entity_poly.entity_id
_entity_poly.type
_entity_poly.pdbx_seq_one_letter_code
_entity_poly.pdbx_strand_id
1 'polypeptide(L)'
;MLHHFPSKLAVVSAAVEYLHAKRLRAFRKAVSKPPVVRDHLRQSLDAYWAQVRHPMFVAFFELAVAARTDKELAAILRPAQESFEREWYQAAVEVFPEWEGRGVKFDVALDLVRYVLEGMAISLLTHKETERDEHVLEYLDDKSHELAGLPKPQ
;
A
#
# COMPACT_ATOMS: atom_id res chain seq x y z
N MET A 1 -23.93 -13.26 18.87
CA MET A 1 -23.04 -14.42 19.09
C MET A 1 -21.61 -13.92 19.20
N LEU A 2 -21.03 -13.93 20.38
CA LEU A 2 -19.62 -13.58 20.57
C LEU A 2 -18.80 -14.74 19.99
N HIS A 3 -18.11 -14.52 18.87
CA HIS A 3 -17.12 -15.47 18.37
C HIS A 3 -15.95 -15.47 19.35
N HIS A 4 -15.86 -16.49 20.18
CA HIS A 4 -14.69 -16.71 21.01
C HIS A 4 -13.54 -17.20 20.12
N PHE A 5 -12.57 -16.31 19.89
CA PHE A 5 -11.33 -16.73 19.26
C PHE A 5 -10.58 -17.67 20.21
N PRO A 6 -10.01 -18.77 19.70
CA PRO A 6 -9.36 -19.79 20.54
C PRO A 6 -8.05 -19.29 21.19
N SER A 7 -7.46 -18.20 20.66
CA SER A 7 -6.24 -17.61 21.20
C SER A 7 -6.09 -16.14 20.80
N LYS A 8 -5.20 -15.42 21.48
CA LYS A 8 -4.79 -14.04 21.11
C LYS A 8 -4.23 -13.99 19.68
N LEU A 9 -3.45 -14.99 19.30
CA LEU A 9 -2.87 -15.08 17.96
C LEU A 9 -3.93 -15.29 16.87
N ALA A 10 -5.00 -16.04 17.17
CA ALA A 10 -6.14 -16.19 16.25
C ALA A 10 -6.85 -14.85 16.01
N VAL A 11 -7.00 -14.01 17.04
CA VAL A 11 -7.53 -12.64 16.89
C VAL A 11 -6.63 -11.80 15.99
N VAL A 12 -5.32 -11.84 16.21
CA VAL A 12 -4.34 -11.08 15.41
C VAL A 12 -4.39 -11.53 13.95
N SER A 13 -4.40 -12.84 13.68
CA SER A 13 -4.51 -13.37 12.32
C SER A 13 -5.76 -12.85 11.60
N ALA A 14 -6.92 -12.99 12.24
CA ALA A 14 -8.19 -12.50 11.67
C ALA A 14 -8.19 -10.98 11.44
N ALA A 15 -7.59 -10.21 12.35
CA ALA A 15 -7.48 -8.76 12.22
C ALA A 15 -6.57 -8.35 11.05
N VAL A 16 -5.45 -9.03 10.85
CA VAL A 16 -4.52 -8.78 9.74
C VAL A 16 -5.17 -9.15 8.40
N GLU A 17 -5.81 -10.29 8.30
CA GLU A 17 -6.56 -10.70 7.10
C GLU A 17 -7.67 -9.69 6.74
N TYR A 18 -8.43 -9.25 7.74
CA TYR A 18 -9.45 -8.23 7.55
C TYR A 18 -8.85 -6.90 7.06
N LEU A 19 -7.73 -6.47 7.65
CA LEU A 19 -7.03 -5.25 7.25
C LEU A 19 -6.57 -5.33 5.79
N HIS A 20 -5.91 -6.40 5.41
CA HIS A 20 -5.42 -6.60 4.05
C HIS A 20 -6.57 -6.63 3.04
N ALA A 21 -7.64 -7.38 3.31
CA ALA A 21 -8.83 -7.39 2.46
C ALA A 21 -9.49 -6.00 2.34
N LYS A 22 -9.52 -5.22 3.42
CA LYS A 22 -10.04 -3.85 3.40
C LYS A 22 -9.17 -2.93 2.56
N ARG A 23 -7.84 -3.02 2.66
CA ARG A 23 -6.90 -2.24 1.85
C ARG A 23 -7.07 -2.52 0.37
N LEU A 24 -7.13 -3.79 -0.05
CA LEU A 24 -7.35 -4.19 -1.45
C LEU A 24 -8.69 -3.68 -1.99
N ARG A 25 -9.77 -3.81 -1.21
CA ARG A 25 -11.08 -3.28 -1.61
C ARG A 25 -11.05 -1.76 -1.78
N ALA A 26 -10.40 -1.04 -0.86
CA ALA A 26 -10.28 0.42 -0.92
C ALA A 26 -9.48 0.86 -2.14
N PHE A 27 -8.38 0.18 -2.47
CA PHE A 27 -7.58 0.43 -3.67
C PHE A 27 -8.42 0.22 -4.93
N ARG A 28 -9.00 -0.98 -5.12
CA ARG A 28 -9.84 -1.27 -6.29
C ARG A 28 -10.98 -0.27 -6.45
N LYS A 29 -11.62 0.15 -5.36
CA LYS A 29 -12.69 1.16 -5.39
C LYS A 29 -12.17 2.54 -5.82
N ALA A 30 -10.99 2.94 -5.36
CA ALA A 30 -10.41 4.23 -5.70
C ALA A 30 -10.08 4.32 -7.19
N VAL A 31 -9.48 3.26 -7.75
CA VAL A 31 -9.04 3.22 -9.15
C VAL A 31 -10.12 2.82 -10.15
N SER A 32 -11.23 2.23 -9.68
CA SER A 32 -12.39 1.90 -10.55
C SER A 32 -13.23 3.10 -10.96
N LYS A 33 -13.08 4.24 -10.30
CA LYS A 33 -13.75 5.47 -10.70
C LYS A 33 -13.00 6.12 -11.86
N PRO A 34 -13.70 6.60 -12.91
CA PRO A 34 -13.04 7.40 -13.94
C PRO A 34 -12.26 8.54 -13.28
N PRO A 35 -10.99 8.76 -13.62
CA PRO A 35 -10.24 9.85 -13.04
C PRO A 35 -10.89 11.18 -13.38
N VAL A 36 -11.04 12.06 -12.40
CA VAL A 36 -11.58 13.41 -12.58
C VAL A 36 -10.64 14.23 -13.48
N VAL A 37 -9.36 13.94 -13.37
CA VAL A 37 -8.30 14.40 -14.28
C VAL A 37 -7.67 13.11 -14.80
N ARG A 38 -7.60 12.87 -16.07
CA ARG A 38 -7.20 11.63 -16.77
C ARG A 38 -5.85 11.01 -16.35
N ASP A 39 -5.59 10.95 -15.04
CA ASP A 39 -4.35 10.52 -14.44
C ASP A 39 -4.59 9.39 -13.42
N HIS A 40 -4.57 8.16 -13.92
CA HIS A 40 -4.70 6.96 -13.10
C HIS A 40 -3.51 6.75 -12.16
N LEU A 41 -2.30 7.17 -12.56
CA LEU A 41 -1.10 7.00 -11.75
C LEU A 41 -1.18 7.88 -10.51
N ARG A 42 -1.47 9.18 -10.69
CA ARG A 42 -1.65 10.11 -9.58
C ARG A 42 -2.79 9.68 -8.66
N GLN A 43 -3.94 9.29 -9.22
CA GLN A 43 -5.09 8.82 -8.43
C GLN A 43 -4.73 7.61 -7.55
N SER A 44 -3.95 6.68 -8.08
CA SER A 44 -3.51 5.49 -7.34
C SER A 44 -2.51 5.83 -6.25
N LEU A 45 -1.59 6.75 -6.52
CA LEU A 45 -0.63 7.27 -5.54
C LEU A 45 -1.37 7.95 -4.38
N ASP A 46 -2.30 8.84 -4.65
CA ASP A 46 -3.12 9.52 -3.63
C ASP A 46 -3.96 8.52 -2.83
N ALA A 47 -4.54 7.51 -3.49
CA ALA A 47 -5.32 6.46 -2.83
C ALA A 47 -4.44 5.61 -1.89
N TYR A 48 -3.21 5.28 -2.30
CA TYR A 48 -2.29 4.55 -1.46
C TYR A 48 -1.77 5.40 -0.31
N TRP A 49 -1.46 6.68 -0.56
CA TRP A 49 -1.08 7.64 0.47
C TRP A 49 -2.14 7.76 1.57
N ALA A 50 -3.40 7.88 1.20
CA ALA A 50 -4.51 7.89 2.15
C ALA A 50 -4.61 6.60 2.98
N GLN A 51 -4.28 5.44 2.40
CA GLN A 51 -4.31 4.17 3.12
C GLN A 51 -3.19 4.04 4.16
N VAL A 52 -1.96 4.42 3.81
CA VAL A 52 -0.81 4.28 4.73
C VAL A 52 -0.86 5.28 5.88
N ARG A 53 -1.58 6.39 5.71
CA ARG A 53 -1.87 7.36 6.79
C ARG A 53 -2.98 6.91 7.75
N HIS A 54 -3.70 5.84 7.42
CA HIS A 54 -4.80 5.37 8.25
C HIS A 54 -4.27 4.66 9.51
N PRO A 55 -4.89 4.87 10.71
CA PRO A 55 -4.44 4.24 11.96
C PRO A 55 -4.28 2.72 11.89
N MET A 56 -5.06 2.04 11.05
CA MET A 56 -4.93 0.59 10.85
C MET A 56 -3.59 0.18 10.23
N PHE A 57 -2.99 1.03 9.40
CA PHE A 57 -1.64 0.78 8.86
C PHE A 57 -0.59 0.88 9.98
N VAL A 58 -0.71 1.90 10.83
CA VAL A 58 0.18 2.07 11.99
C VAL A 58 0.11 0.84 12.91
N ALA A 59 -1.11 0.37 13.22
CA ALA A 59 -1.29 -0.83 14.05
C ALA A 59 -0.66 -2.08 13.39
N PHE A 60 -0.78 -2.25 12.08
CA PHE A 60 -0.10 -3.33 11.36
C PHE A 60 1.42 -3.20 11.44
N PHE A 61 1.95 -1.98 11.27
CA PHE A 61 3.37 -1.71 11.36
C PHE A 61 3.92 -2.03 12.76
N GLU A 62 3.20 -1.68 13.83
CA GLU A 62 3.56 -2.04 15.21
C GLU A 62 3.64 -3.56 15.39
N LEU A 63 2.68 -4.31 14.83
CA LEU A 63 2.72 -5.77 14.83
C LEU A 63 3.92 -6.31 14.05
N ALA A 64 4.25 -5.73 12.91
CA ALA A 64 5.40 -6.14 12.09
C ALA A 64 6.73 -5.90 12.84
N VAL A 65 6.85 -4.79 13.56
CA VAL A 65 8.01 -4.50 14.42
C VAL A 65 8.09 -5.50 15.59
N ALA A 66 6.97 -5.79 16.25
CA ALA A 66 6.90 -6.76 17.33
C ALA A 66 7.30 -8.18 16.87
N ALA A 67 6.92 -8.57 15.66
CA ALA A 67 7.26 -9.87 15.07
C ALA A 67 8.77 -10.08 14.89
N ARG A 68 9.59 -9.02 14.97
CA ARG A 68 11.07 -9.14 14.95
C ARG A 68 11.59 -10.01 16.08
N THR A 69 10.95 -9.97 17.23
CA THR A 69 11.36 -10.72 18.44
C THR A 69 10.35 -11.78 18.85
N ASP A 70 9.17 -11.82 18.26
CA ASP A 70 8.11 -12.79 18.54
C ASP A 70 7.96 -13.73 17.34
N LYS A 71 8.45 -14.97 17.49
CA LYS A 71 8.44 -15.98 16.42
C LYS A 71 7.03 -16.47 16.08
N GLU A 72 6.13 -16.53 17.05
CA GLU A 72 4.74 -16.96 16.82
C GLU A 72 3.98 -15.90 16.02
N LEU A 73 4.17 -14.64 16.38
CA LEU A 73 3.60 -13.51 15.62
C LEU A 73 4.20 -13.45 14.21
N ALA A 74 5.50 -13.64 14.04
CA ALA A 74 6.15 -13.67 12.73
C ALA A 74 5.60 -14.79 11.83
N ALA A 75 5.30 -15.96 12.40
CA ALA A 75 4.74 -17.10 11.67
C ALA A 75 3.33 -16.81 11.12
N ILE A 76 2.59 -15.88 11.72
CA ILE A 76 1.27 -15.43 11.26
C ILE A 76 1.42 -14.30 10.23
N LEU A 77 2.24 -13.30 10.55
CA LEU A 77 2.31 -12.08 9.72
C LEU A 77 2.97 -12.32 8.37
N ARG A 78 4.03 -13.13 8.28
CA ARG A 78 4.76 -13.35 7.03
C ARG A 78 3.88 -13.91 5.91
N PRO A 79 3.17 -15.04 6.08
CA PRO A 79 2.33 -15.58 5.01
C PRO A 79 1.16 -14.65 4.65
N ALA A 80 0.60 -13.91 5.63
CA ALA A 80 -0.43 -12.93 5.39
C ALA A 80 0.07 -11.76 4.54
N GLN A 81 1.27 -11.25 4.83
CA GLN A 81 1.91 -10.19 4.06
C GLN A 81 2.27 -10.65 2.64
N GLU A 82 2.84 -11.84 2.48
CA GLU A 82 3.16 -12.41 1.16
C GLU A 82 1.90 -12.60 0.31
N SER A 83 0.78 -13.02 0.91
CA SER A 83 -0.50 -13.12 0.21
C SER A 83 -1.01 -11.76 -0.23
N PHE A 84 -0.97 -10.76 0.68
CA PHE A 84 -1.35 -9.39 0.37
C PHE A 84 -0.51 -8.81 -0.77
N GLU A 85 0.80 -9.00 -0.78
CA GLU A 85 1.70 -8.49 -1.83
C GLU A 85 1.38 -9.11 -3.20
N ARG A 86 1.10 -10.41 -3.25
CA ARG A 86 0.68 -11.07 -4.50
C ARG A 86 -0.64 -10.50 -5.03
N GLU A 87 -1.63 -10.35 -4.15
CA GLU A 87 -2.95 -9.82 -4.53
C GLU A 87 -2.89 -8.34 -4.91
N TRP A 88 -2.06 -7.58 -4.22
CA TRP A 88 -1.80 -6.18 -4.54
C TRP A 88 -1.16 -6.04 -5.92
N TYR A 89 -0.13 -6.83 -6.21
CA TYR A 89 0.51 -6.85 -7.52
C TYR A 89 -0.48 -7.19 -8.63
N GLN A 90 -1.29 -8.23 -8.45
CA GLN A 90 -2.32 -8.61 -9.42
C GLN A 90 -3.34 -7.49 -9.64
N ALA A 91 -3.81 -6.85 -8.57
CA ALA A 91 -4.72 -5.71 -8.67
C ALA A 91 -4.08 -4.53 -9.43
N ALA A 92 -2.79 -4.28 -9.22
CA ALA A 92 -2.07 -3.23 -9.93
C ALA A 92 -1.94 -3.55 -11.44
N VAL A 93 -1.61 -4.79 -11.81
CA VAL A 93 -1.56 -5.22 -13.22
C VAL A 93 -2.92 -5.07 -13.91
N GLU A 94 -4.01 -5.42 -13.23
CA GLU A 94 -5.37 -5.24 -13.76
C GLU A 94 -5.75 -3.77 -14.02
N VAL A 95 -5.27 -2.87 -13.15
CA VAL A 95 -5.59 -1.43 -13.21
C VAL A 95 -4.74 -0.69 -14.22
N PHE A 96 -3.52 -1.14 -14.43
CA PHE A 96 -2.52 -0.47 -15.26
C PHE A 96 -2.08 -1.30 -16.47
N PRO A 97 -2.96 -1.51 -17.47
CA PRO A 97 -2.62 -2.29 -18.66
C PRO A 97 -1.48 -1.66 -19.46
N GLU A 98 -1.24 -0.34 -19.32
CA GLU A 98 -0.11 0.37 -19.94
C GLU A 98 1.25 -0.10 -19.46
N TRP A 99 1.32 -0.82 -18.35
CA TRP A 99 2.54 -1.45 -17.86
C TRP A 99 2.79 -2.86 -18.42
N GLU A 100 1.87 -3.37 -19.24
CA GLU A 100 2.04 -4.68 -19.86
C GLU A 100 3.35 -4.74 -20.65
N GLY A 101 4.15 -5.77 -20.40
CA GLY A 101 5.47 -5.96 -21.03
C GLY A 101 6.60 -5.09 -20.49
N ARG A 102 6.37 -4.27 -19.45
CA ARG A 102 7.41 -3.42 -18.85
C ARG A 102 8.25 -4.12 -17.78
N GLY A 103 7.80 -5.30 -17.29
CA GLY A 103 8.56 -6.16 -16.39
C GLY A 103 9.17 -5.42 -15.20
N VAL A 104 10.50 -5.47 -15.05
CA VAL A 104 11.25 -4.89 -13.93
C VAL A 104 10.94 -3.41 -13.67
N LYS A 105 10.59 -2.62 -14.69
CA LYS A 105 10.25 -1.21 -14.50
C LYS A 105 8.93 -1.05 -13.72
N PHE A 106 7.97 -1.93 -13.96
CA PHE A 106 6.72 -1.96 -13.20
C PHE A 106 6.95 -2.34 -11.74
N ASP A 107 7.72 -3.41 -11.50
CA ASP A 107 8.07 -3.87 -10.17
C ASP A 107 8.77 -2.76 -9.36
N VAL A 108 9.76 -2.09 -9.99
CA VAL A 108 10.48 -0.97 -9.37
C VAL A 108 9.55 0.20 -9.06
N ALA A 109 8.62 0.54 -9.95
CA ALA A 109 7.68 1.63 -9.71
C ALA A 109 6.75 1.34 -8.53
N LEU A 110 6.20 0.11 -8.45
CA LEU A 110 5.36 -0.32 -7.33
C LEU A 110 6.11 -0.30 -6.01
N ASP A 111 7.33 -0.86 -5.98
CA ASP A 111 8.15 -0.90 -4.77
C ASP A 111 8.60 0.50 -4.34
N LEU A 112 8.98 1.36 -5.28
CA LEU A 112 9.37 2.74 -4.98
C LEU A 112 8.21 3.51 -4.33
N VAL A 113 7.02 3.45 -4.90
CA VAL A 113 5.82 4.08 -4.32
C VAL A 113 5.54 3.51 -2.94
N ARG A 114 5.55 2.19 -2.80
CA ARG A 114 5.27 1.52 -1.52
C ARG A 114 6.26 1.93 -0.44
N TYR A 115 7.55 1.76 -0.67
CA TYR A 115 8.57 2.02 0.35
C TYR A 115 8.66 3.49 0.74
N VAL A 116 8.52 4.40 -0.21
CA VAL A 116 8.57 5.83 0.09
C VAL A 116 7.34 6.25 0.88
N LEU A 117 6.13 5.89 0.45
CA LEU A 117 4.90 6.31 1.13
C LEU A 117 4.75 5.66 2.51
N GLU A 118 5.11 4.38 2.67
CA GLU A 118 5.14 3.72 3.97
C GLU A 118 6.18 4.37 4.90
N GLY A 119 7.37 4.68 4.40
CA GLY A 119 8.40 5.39 5.17
C GLY A 119 7.98 6.80 5.58
N MET A 120 7.33 7.56 4.69
CA MET A 120 6.76 8.86 5.00
C MET A 120 5.67 8.76 6.08
N ALA A 121 4.74 7.79 5.95
CA ALA A 121 3.67 7.60 6.93
C ALA A 121 4.21 7.28 8.33
N ILE A 122 5.27 6.47 8.41
CA ILE A 122 5.96 6.16 9.68
C ILE A 122 6.65 7.41 10.23
N SER A 123 7.29 8.21 9.39
CA SER A 123 7.93 9.48 9.79
C SER A 123 6.92 10.45 10.42
N LEU A 124 5.68 10.50 9.90
CA LEU A 124 4.62 11.35 10.44
C LEU A 124 4.12 10.95 11.83
N LEU A 125 4.53 9.81 12.39
CA LEU A 125 4.26 9.46 13.79
C LEU A 125 5.01 10.37 14.77
N THR A 126 6.12 10.94 14.34
CA THR A 126 6.98 11.79 15.17
C THR A 126 7.19 13.20 14.61
N HIS A 127 6.78 13.46 13.38
CA HIS A 127 6.93 14.75 12.70
C HIS A 127 5.60 15.24 12.17
N LYS A 128 5.48 16.55 11.99
CA LYS A 128 4.34 17.16 11.30
C LYS A 128 4.57 17.13 9.79
N GLU A 129 3.47 16.94 9.05
CA GLU A 129 3.47 17.10 7.60
C GLU A 129 3.93 18.51 7.18
N THR A 130 4.72 18.57 6.12
CA THR A 130 5.31 19.79 5.58
C THR A 130 5.15 19.87 4.07
N GLU A 131 5.43 21.00 3.45
CA GLU A 131 5.47 21.16 1.99
C GLU A 131 6.45 20.19 1.30
N ARG A 132 7.49 19.74 2.02
CA ARG A 132 8.45 18.76 1.49
C ARG A 132 7.81 17.40 1.22
N ASP A 133 6.80 17.02 1.99
CA ASP A 133 6.08 15.75 1.80
C ASP A 133 5.27 15.80 0.49
N GLU A 134 4.66 16.95 0.18
CA GLU A 134 4.00 17.14 -1.12
C GLU A 134 5.00 17.08 -2.30
N HIS A 135 6.15 17.72 -2.18
CA HIS A 135 7.21 17.63 -3.20
C HIS A 135 7.68 16.18 -3.43
N VAL A 136 7.71 15.33 -2.39
CA VAL A 136 8.00 13.90 -2.55
C VAL A 136 6.90 13.19 -3.32
N LEU A 137 5.63 13.49 -3.04
CA LEU A 137 4.49 12.92 -3.79
C LEU A 137 4.53 13.34 -5.26
N GLU A 138 4.82 14.60 -5.55
CA GLU A 138 4.99 15.11 -6.92
C GLU A 138 6.14 14.40 -7.64
N TYR A 139 7.27 14.22 -6.97
CA TYR A 139 8.41 13.50 -7.54
C TYR A 139 8.09 12.03 -7.83
N LEU A 140 7.37 11.35 -6.93
CA LEU A 140 6.94 9.97 -7.15
C LEU A 140 6.00 9.86 -8.34
N ASP A 141 5.08 10.81 -8.49
CA ASP A 141 4.17 10.90 -9.62
C ASP A 141 4.95 11.06 -10.95
N ASP A 142 5.87 12.04 -11.01
CA ASP A 142 6.73 12.26 -12.18
C ASP A 142 7.54 11.01 -12.54
N LYS A 143 8.13 10.37 -11.54
CA LYS A 143 8.94 9.16 -11.73
C LYS A 143 8.10 7.96 -12.19
N SER A 144 6.88 7.83 -11.70
CA SER A 144 5.96 6.78 -12.13
C SER A 144 5.58 6.94 -13.61
N HIS A 145 5.31 8.16 -14.05
CA HIS A 145 5.06 8.47 -15.46
C HIS A 145 6.28 8.18 -16.35
N GLU A 146 7.47 8.59 -15.92
CA GLU A 146 8.73 8.31 -16.63
C GLU A 146 8.95 6.80 -16.81
N LEU A 147 8.80 6.02 -15.73
CA LEU A 147 8.98 4.56 -15.78
C LEU A 147 7.90 3.88 -16.64
N ALA A 148 6.67 4.39 -16.62
CA ALA A 148 5.59 3.93 -17.49
C ALA A 148 5.80 4.34 -18.97
N GLY A 149 6.64 5.33 -19.24
CA GLY A 149 6.81 5.93 -20.57
C GLY A 149 5.57 6.69 -21.02
N LEU A 150 4.83 7.27 -20.07
CA LEU A 150 3.64 8.06 -20.30
C LEU A 150 3.92 9.54 -20.07
N PRO A 151 3.34 10.45 -20.89
CA PRO A 151 3.40 11.87 -20.59
C PRO A 151 2.57 12.17 -19.36
N LYS A 152 3.04 13.10 -18.51
CA LYS A 152 2.22 13.63 -17.42
C LYS A 152 1.07 14.46 -18.03
N PRO A 153 -0.18 14.27 -17.60
CA PRO A 153 -1.29 15.11 -18.02
C PRO A 153 -1.03 16.58 -17.67
N GLN A 154 -1.33 17.47 -18.63
CA GLN A 154 -1.24 18.93 -18.41
C GLN A 154 -2.42 19.42 -17.59
#